data_2ccdfac7ace4b862bc490b69f0a1017e
#
_entry.id   2ccdfac7ace4b862bc490b69f0a1017e
#
_cell.length_a   1.000
_cell.length_b   1.000
_cell.length_c   1.000
_cell.angle_alpha   90.00
_cell.angle_beta   90.00
_cell.angle_gamma   90.00
#
_symmetry.space_group_name_H-M   'P 1'
#
loop_
_entity.id
_entity.type
_entity.pdbx_description
1 polymer ?
#
loop_
_entity_poly.entity_id
_entity_poly.type
_entity_poly.pdbx_seq_one_letter_code
_entity_poly.pdbx_strand_id
1 'polypeptide(L)'
;MMMHLKKTMKGLSVAVVIGFLQTACSESEEIFAEQPVESLYNQAMDYLEAGSYTRAAQAFAEVERQHPYSALAPKSLLMAAYSYYQAKKYEDALENYNVFIQLHPGHEYIAYAYYMVGICYYEQVPMVERDQKTTEEALRAFEEVVRRFSSTPFGKDAKLKIDLIRDHLAGKEMDVGRYYLGQQAYLAALNRFKNVVEGFQTTSHAPEALHRMVECYLALGILDQAQKTAAVLGYNYPGSSWYGDTYELIRSTMPDALRSSPKPGSGSKGPKKPEETTGGALTKSPVSARKMHSK
;
A
#
# COMPACT_ATOMS: atom_id res chain seq x y z
N MET A 1 32.02 -59.72 36.09
CA MET A 1 32.76 -58.89 35.15
C MET A 1 31.89 -58.52 33.92
N MET A 2 30.56 -58.42 34.07
CA MET A 2 29.61 -58.15 32.91
C MET A 2 28.68 -56.94 33.12
N MET A 3 28.84 -56.14 34.16
CA MET A 3 27.95 -55.02 34.49
C MET A 3 28.50 -53.61 34.15
N HIS A 4 29.80 -53.51 33.84
CA HIS A 4 30.40 -52.20 33.48
C HIS A 4 30.36 -51.86 31.97
N LEU A 5 30.10 -52.85 31.10
CA LEU A 5 30.11 -52.62 29.61
C LEU A 5 28.84 -51.99 29.09
N LYS A 6 27.69 -52.06 29.80
CA LYS A 6 26.41 -51.49 29.37
C LYS A 6 26.22 -49.98 29.68
N LYS A 7 27.06 -49.41 30.59
CA LYS A 7 26.99 -47.99 30.95
C LYS A 7 27.77 -47.08 29.99
N THR A 8 28.81 -47.60 29.35
CA THR A 8 29.63 -46.82 28.41
C THR A 8 29.02 -46.66 27.03
N MET A 9 28.15 -47.60 26.60
CA MET A 9 27.48 -47.52 25.31
C MET A 9 26.32 -46.51 25.29
N LYS A 10 25.68 -46.19 26.43
CA LYS A 10 24.60 -45.19 26.48
C LYS A 10 25.12 -43.75 26.47
N GLY A 11 26.37 -43.52 26.89
CA GLY A 11 27.00 -42.20 26.86
C GLY A 11 27.47 -41.79 25.45
N LEU A 12 27.87 -42.76 24.63
CA LEU A 12 28.40 -42.50 23.31
C LEU A 12 27.30 -42.16 22.28
N SER A 13 26.08 -42.72 22.44
CA SER A 13 24.93 -42.42 21.55
C SER A 13 24.35 -41.01 21.76
N VAL A 14 24.45 -40.44 22.96
CA VAL A 14 23.95 -39.09 23.25
C VAL A 14 24.92 -38.03 22.73
N ALA A 15 26.22 -38.27 22.77
CA ALA A 15 27.22 -37.32 22.25
C ALA A 15 27.19 -37.19 20.72
N VAL A 16 26.79 -38.24 19.97
CA VAL A 16 26.72 -38.20 18.50
C VAL A 16 25.46 -37.45 18.00
N VAL A 17 24.34 -37.44 18.78
CA VAL A 17 23.10 -36.74 18.41
C VAL A 17 23.21 -35.22 18.63
N ILE A 18 24.05 -34.76 19.56
CA ILE A 18 24.26 -33.33 19.83
C ILE A 18 25.18 -32.68 18.79
N GLY A 19 26.02 -33.46 18.08
CA GLY A 19 26.95 -32.96 17.06
C GLY A 19 26.30 -32.58 15.70
N PHE A 20 25.03 -32.97 15.45
CA PHE A 20 24.39 -32.74 14.17
C PHE A 20 23.41 -31.53 14.11
N LEU A 21 23.28 -30.78 15.21
CA LEU A 21 22.35 -29.63 15.29
C LEU A 21 23.03 -28.27 15.15
N GLN A 22 24.26 -28.20 14.67
CA GLN A 22 24.97 -26.92 14.44
C GLN A 22 25.30 -26.65 12.95
N THR A 23 24.43 -27.03 12.02
CA THR A 23 24.39 -26.35 10.75
C THR A 23 23.42 -25.17 10.86
N ALA A 24 23.74 -24.21 11.72
CA ALA A 24 23.23 -22.87 11.59
C ALA A 24 23.65 -22.39 10.19
N CYS A 25 22.69 -22.04 9.34
CA CYS A 25 22.94 -21.30 8.13
C CYS A 25 23.65 -19.99 8.52
N SER A 26 24.97 -20.01 8.53
CA SER A 26 25.77 -18.81 8.45
C SER A 26 25.54 -18.31 7.03
N GLU A 27 24.69 -17.31 6.88
CA GLU A 27 24.67 -16.47 5.70
C GLU A 27 26.06 -15.83 5.67
N SER A 28 26.97 -16.40 4.86
CA SER A 28 28.32 -15.88 4.72
C SER A 28 28.17 -14.51 4.04
N GLU A 29 28.46 -13.44 4.79
CA GLU A 29 28.70 -12.14 4.18
C GLU A 29 29.84 -12.33 3.17
N GLU A 30 29.51 -12.22 1.88
CA GLU A 30 30.54 -12.23 0.82
C GLU A 30 31.37 -10.95 1.00
N ILE A 31 32.59 -11.12 1.51
CA ILE A 31 33.57 -10.01 1.61
C ILE A 31 34.09 -9.75 0.20
N PHE A 32 33.62 -8.68 -0.42
CA PHE A 32 34.14 -8.24 -1.71
C PHE A 32 35.55 -7.66 -1.53
N ALA A 33 36.52 -8.22 -2.26
CA ALA A 33 37.89 -7.66 -2.34
C ALA A 33 37.85 -6.29 -3.02
N GLU A 34 38.80 -5.40 -2.67
CA GLU A 34 38.95 -4.10 -3.33
C GLU A 34 39.18 -4.29 -4.82
N GLN A 35 38.33 -3.67 -5.65
CA GLN A 35 38.33 -3.82 -7.11
C GLN A 35 38.06 -2.46 -7.78
N PRO A 36 38.41 -2.32 -9.06
CA PRO A 36 38.01 -1.17 -9.87
C PRO A 36 36.50 -1.01 -9.89
N VAL A 37 36.04 0.24 -9.85
CA VAL A 37 34.61 0.56 -9.74
C VAL A 37 33.77 -0.04 -10.87
N GLU A 38 34.26 -0.05 -12.09
CA GLU A 38 33.59 -0.63 -13.24
C GLU A 38 33.44 -2.15 -13.11
N SER A 39 34.46 -2.82 -12.53
CA SER A 39 34.43 -4.27 -12.29
C SER A 39 33.37 -4.65 -11.29
N LEU A 40 33.31 -3.94 -10.14
CA LEU A 40 32.31 -4.14 -9.13
C LEU A 40 30.87 -3.85 -9.66
N TYR A 41 30.73 -2.75 -10.40
CA TYR A 41 29.45 -2.40 -10.99
C TYR A 41 28.96 -3.45 -11.99
N ASN A 42 29.82 -3.93 -12.87
CA ASN A 42 29.48 -4.96 -13.85
C ASN A 42 29.15 -6.30 -13.16
N GLN A 43 29.92 -6.69 -12.15
CA GLN A 43 29.63 -7.89 -11.36
C GLN A 43 28.24 -7.78 -10.69
N ALA A 44 27.89 -6.61 -10.14
CA ALA A 44 26.58 -6.37 -9.57
C ALA A 44 25.46 -6.47 -10.62
N MET A 45 25.70 -5.97 -11.84
CA MET A 45 24.78 -6.10 -12.96
C MET A 45 24.59 -7.56 -13.38
N ASP A 46 25.67 -8.36 -13.44
CA ASP A 46 25.61 -9.79 -13.76
C ASP A 46 24.73 -10.54 -12.74
N TYR A 47 24.86 -10.24 -11.44
CA TYR A 47 23.98 -10.80 -10.40
C TYR A 47 22.53 -10.39 -10.58
N LEU A 48 22.27 -9.13 -10.96
CA LEU A 48 20.92 -8.63 -11.19
C LEU A 48 20.27 -9.35 -12.39
N GLU A 49 21.00 -9.49 -13.50
CA GLU A 49 20.52 -10.17 -14.70
C GLU A 49 20.31 -11.68 -14.46
N ALA A 50 21.14 -12.29 -13.62
CA ALA A 50 20.98 -13.68 -13.20
C ALA A 50 19.82 -13.88 -12.18
N GLY A 51 19.09 -12.81 -11.77
CA GLY A 51 18.02 -12.88 -10.79
C GLY A 51 18.50 -13.09 -9.35
N SER A 52 19.82 -13.00 -9.10
CA SER A 52 20.39 -13.10 -7.76
C SER A 52 20.30 -11.77 -7.02
N TYR A 53 19.08 -11.30 -6.79
CA TYR A 53 18.77 -9.93 -6.37
C TYR A 53 19.46 -9.51 -5.07
N THR A 54 19.52 -10.38 -4.06
CA THR A 54 20.19 -10.05 -2.78
C THR A 54 21.68 -9.86 -2.98
N ARG A 55 22.34 -10.72 -3.79
CA ARG A 55 23.75 -10.57 -4.12
C ARG A 55 24.02 -9.33 -4.96
N ALA A 56 23.14 -9.04 -5.92
CA ALA A 56 23.20 -7.81 -6.69
C ALA A 56 23.17 -6.58 -5.79
N ALA A 57 22.22 -6.53 -4.84
CA ALA A 57 22.11 -5.43 -3.88
C ALA A 57 23.38 -5.23 -3.06
N GLN A 58 23.96 -6.31 -2.54
CA GLN A 58 25.22 -6.28 -1.77
C GLN A 58 26.38 -5.80 -2.63
N ALA A 59 26.50 -6.31 -3.88
CA ALA A 59 27.55 -5.90 -4.79
C ALA A 59 27.44 -4.42 -5.22
N PHE A 60 26.20 -3.91 -5.43
CA PHE A 60 25.98 -2.48 -5.69
C PHE A 60 26.29 -1.60 -4.46
N ALA A 61 25.94 -2.04 -3.26
CA ALA A 61 26.29 -1.33 -2.02
C ALA A 61 27.83 -1.28 -1.83
N GLU A 62 28.54 -2.32 -2.27
CA GLU A 62 29.99 -2.37 -2.22
C GLU A 62 30.65 -1.34 -3.15
N VAL A 63 30.04 -1.02 -4.29
CA VAL A 63 30.51 0.06 -5.17
C VAL A 63 30.50 1.41 -4.43
N GLU A 64 29.41 1.70 -3.72
CA GLU A 64 29.33 2.94 -2.93
C GLU A 64 30.32 2.96 -1.78
N ARG A 65 30.48 1.82 -1.08
CA ARG A 65 31.41 1.68 0.05
C ARG A 65 32.88 1.89 -0.36
N GLN A 66 33.33 1.26 -1.46
CA GLN A 66 34.72 1.34 -1.93
C GLN A 66 35.03 2.64 -2.71
N HIS A 67 34.04 3.14 -3.46
CA HIS A 67 34.22 4.26 -4.38
C HIS A 67 33.14 5.35 -4.23
N PRO A 68 32.95 5.93 -3.04
CA PRO A 68 31.85 6.87 -2.75
C PRO A 68 31.87 8.14 -3.61
N TYR A 69 33.04 8.50 -4.14
CA TYR A 69 33.22 9.68 -5.00
C TYR A 69 33.15 9.36 -6.50
N SER A 70 32.88 8.12 -6.86
CA SER A 70 32.71 7.72 -8.26
C SER A 70 31.39 8.26 -8.83
N ALA A 71 31.39 8.57 -10.12
CA ALA A 71 30.16 8.89 -10.84
C ALA A 71 29.14 7.73 -10.85
N LEU A 72 29.60 6.50 -10.61
CA LEU A 72 28.74 5.31 -10.51
C LEU A 72 28.13 5.11 -9.12
N ALA A 73 28.66 5.73 -8.06
CA ALA A 73 28.19 5.53 -6.69
C ALA A 73 26.70 5.87 -6.50
N PRO A 74 26.18 7.04 -6.94
CA PRO A 74 24.75 7.33 -6.80
C PRO A 74 23.87 6.33 -7.55
N LYS A 75 24.30 5.93 -8.75
CA LYS A 75 23.56 4.94 -9.55
C LYS A 75 23.60 3.57 -8.90
N SER A 76 24.72 3.18 -8.32
CA SER A 76 24.87 1.90 -7.62
C SER A 76 23.97 1.83 -6.38
N LEU A 77 23.92 2.89 -5.58
CA LEU A 77 23.01 2.99 -4.43
C LEU A 77 21.55 2.82 -4.84
N LEU A 78 21.14 3.46 -5.94
CA LEU A 78 19.80 3.32 -6.50
C LEU A 78 19.53 1.90 -7.01
N MET A 79 20.52 1.26 -7.63
CA MET A 79 20.42 -0.13 -8.12
C MET A 79 20.42 -1.15 -6.99
N ALA A 80 21.13 -0.88 -5.87
CA ALA A 80 21.04 -1.68 -4.65
C ALA A 80 19.61 -1.67 -4.10
N ALA A 81 19.02 -0.47 -3.96
CA ALA A 81 17.62 -0.33 -3.52
C ALA A 81 16.66 -1.07 -4.45
N TYR A 82 16.81 -0.93 -5.76
CA TYR A 82 16.01 -1.66 -6.74
C TYR A 82 16.16 -3.18 -6.63
N SER A 83 17.39 -3.66 -6.40
CA SER A 83 17.67 -5.09 -6.24
C SER A 83 17.00 -5.66 -4.98
N TYR A 84 17.04 -4.93 -3.85
CA TYR A 84 16.29 -5.31 -2.65
C TYR A 84 14.78 -5.33 -2.89
N TYR A 85 14.24 -4.36 -3.62
CA TYR A 85 12.83 -4.37 -4.03
C TYR A 85 12.48 -5.62 -4.84
N GLN A 86 13.31 -5.99 -5.82
CA GLN A 86 13.11 -7.23 -6.61
C GLN A 86 13.19 -8.50 -5.76
N ALA A 87 14.05 -8.49 -4.74
CA ALA A 87 14.14 -9.56 -3.73
C ALA A 87 12.94 -9.58 -2.76
N LYS A 88 12.01 -8.63 -2.85
CA LYS A 88 10.89 -8.39 -1.91
C LYS A 88 11.37 -8.06 -0.48
N LYS A 89 12.59 -7.62 -0.32
CA LYS A 89 13.15 -7.10 0.92
C LYS A 89 12.84 -5.60 0.99
N TYR A 90 11.56 -5.28 1.26
CA TYR A 90 11.05 -3.91 1.15
C TYR A 90 11.66 -2.96 2.17
N GLU A 91 11.97 -3.42 3.39
CA GLU A 91 12.62 -2.60 4.42
C GLU A 91 14.03 -2.19 3.98
N ASP A 92 14.84 -3.15 3.50
CA ASP A 92 16.19 -2.86 2.97
C ASP A 92 16.12 -1.92 1.75
N ALA A 93 15.13 -2.10 0.90
CA ALA A 93 14.90 -1.21 -0.25
C ALA A 93 14.56 0.22 0.21
N LEU A 94 13.65 0.36 1.19
CA LEU A 94 13.26 1.65 1.77
C LEU A 94 14.45 2.39 2.37
N GLU A 95 15.29 1.70 3.14
CA GLU A 95 16.51 2.26 3.71
C GLU A 95 17.41 2.84 2.62
N ASN A 96 17.73 2.04 1.59
CA ASN A 96 18.61 2.46 0.50
C ASN A 96 18.02 3.60 -0.34
N TYR A 97 16.71 3.59 -0.65
CA TYR A 97 16.06 4.72 -1.33
C TYR A 97 16.10 6.00 -0.50
N ASN A 98 15.88 5.90 0.82
CA ASN A 98 15.95 7.07 1.71
C ASN A 98 17.37 7.62 1.83
N VAL A 99 18.39 6.76 1.89
CA VAL A 99 19.80 7.19 1.84
C VAL A 99 20.10 7.92 0.53
N PHE A 100 19.66 7.38 -0.62
CA PHE A 100 19.81 8.04 -1.91
C PHE A 100 19.14 9.43 -1.93
N ILE A 101 17.93 9.55 -1.42
CA ILE A 101 17.19 10.81 -1.37
C ILE A 101 17.91 11.86 -0.52
N GLN A 102 18.51 11.44 0.60
CA GLN A 102 19.24 12.31 1.50
C GLN A 102 20.58 12.78 0.92
N LEU A 103 21.35 11.87 0.30
CA LEU A 103 22.68 12.16 -0.22
C LEU A 103 22.65 12.86 -1.58
N HIS A 104 21.65 12.57 -2.41
CA HIS A 104 21.58 13.01 -3.81
C HIS A 104 20.29 13.75 -4.16
N PRO A 105 19.84 14.79 -3.41
CA PRO A 105 18.55 15.43 -3.59
C PRO A 105 18.37 16.12 -4.95
N GLY A 106 19.44 16.46 -5.63
CA GLY A 106 19.43 17.08 -6.97
C GLY A 106 19.66 16.10 -8.14
N HIS A 107 19.71 14.80 -7.88
CA HIS A 107 20.00 13.82 -8.92
C HIS A 107 18.83 13.64 -9.89
N GLU A 108 19.10 13.33 -11.17
CA GLU A 108 18.06 13.16 -12.19
C GLU A 108 17.04 12.08 -11.86
N TYR A 109 17.41 11.03 -11.11
CA TYR A 109 16.52 9.95 -10.68
C TYR A 109 15.84 10.19 -9.33
N ILE A 110 15.91 11.40 -8.78
CA ILE A 110 15.31 11.68 -7.46
C ILE A 110 13.79 11.43 -7.44
N ALA A 111 13.08 11.79 -8.50
CA ALA A 111 11.65 11.54 -8.61
C ALA A 111 11.30 10.04 -8.64
N TYR A 112 12.16 9.24 -9.25
CA TYR A 112 12.05 7.78 -9.25
C TYR A 112 12.25 7.22 -7.83
N ALA A 113 13.28 7.68 -7.11
CA ALA A 113 13.56 7.21 -5.75
C ALA A 113 12.37 7.48 -4.80
N TYR A 114 11.82 8.71 -4.80
CA TYR A 114 10.61 9.03 -4.03
C TYR A 114 9.42 8.14 -4.42
N TYR A 115 9.22 7.90 -5.70
CA TYR A 115 8.15 7.04 -6.19
C TYR A 115 8.32 5.58 -5.72
N MET A 116 9.55 5.05 -5.73
CA MET A 116 9.83 3.69 -5.30
C MET A 116 9.67 3.50 -3.79
N VAL A 117 9.90 4.52 -2.97
CA VAL A 117 9.50 4.50 -1.55
C VAL A 117 7.99 4.25 -1.42
N GLY A 118 7.17 4.98 -2.19
CA GLY A 118 5.73 4.75 -2.23
C GLY A 118 5.36 3.33 -2.70
N ILE A 119 6.04 2.83 -3.72
CA ILE A 119 5.83 1.46 -4.23
C ILE A 119 6.20 0.41 -3.17
N CYS A 120 7.31 0.57 -2.45
CA CYS A 120 7.70 -0.39 -1.41
C CYS A 120 6.62 -0.52 -0.32
N TYR A 121 6.02 0.58 0.13
CA TYR A 121 4.89 0.54 1.06
C TYR A 121 3.63 -0.05 0.39
N TYR A 122 3.36 0.32 -0.87
CA TYR A 122 2.18 -0.13 -1.59
C TYR A 122 2.13 -1.65 -1.82
N GLU A 123 3.28 -2.27 -2.12
CA GLU A 123 3.40 -3.73 -2.27
C GLU A 123 3.16 -4.49 -0.94
N GLN A 124 3.23 -3.79 0.19
CA GLN A 124 3.00 -4.33 1.53
C GLN A 124 1.59 -4.02 2.06
N VAL A 125 0.72 -3.38 1.26
CA VAL A 125 -0.66 -3.06 1.66
C VAL A 125 -1.41 -4.34 2.02
N PRO A 126 -1.92 -4.45 3.25
CA PRO A 126 -2.64 -5.64 3.70
C PRO A 126 -4.08 -5.65 3.19
N MET A 127 -4.79 -6.75 3.42
CA MET A 127 -6.24 -6.79 3.20
C MET A 127 -6.97 -5.77 4.08
N VAL A 128 -8.16 -5.33 3.64
CA VAL A 128 -8.95 -4.26 4.27
C VAL A 128 -9.24 -4.52 5.76
N GLU A 129 -9.37 -5.77 6.17
CA GLU A 129 -9.68 -6.15 7.56
C GLU A 129 -8.51 -5.96 8.54
N ARG A 130 -7.28 -5.85 8.02
CA ARG A 130 -6.06 -5.75 8.84
C ARG A 130 -5.72 -4.31 9.20
N ASP A 131 -4.63 -4.14 9.95
CA ASP A 131 -4.06 -2.82 10.26
C ASP A 131 -3.62 -2.09 8.99
N GLN A 132 -3.99 -0.81 8.88
CA GLN A 132 -3.79 0.01 7.68
C GLN A 132 -2.59 0.96 7.78
N LYS A 133 -1.72 0.80 8.78
CA LYS A 133 -0.55 1.68 8.97
C LYS A 133 0.32 1.78 7.71
N THR A 134 0.65 0.63 7.11
CA THR A 134 1.46 0.59 5.88
C THR A 134 0.73 1.23 4.69
N THR A 135 -0.60 1.10 4.63
CA THR A 135 -1.44 1.76 3.62
C THR A 135 -1.38 3.28 3.75
N GLU A 136 -1.39 3.80 4.98
CA GLU A 136 -1.25 5.22 5.23
C GLU A 136 0.17 5.73 4.92
N GLU A 137 1.22 4.92 5.16
CA GLU A 137 2.59 5.27 4.76
C GLU A 137 2.70 5.34 3.24
N ALA A 138 2.09 4.40 2.51
CA ALA A 138 2.03 4.44 1.04
C ALA A 138 1.33 5.72 0.55
N LEU A 139 0.20 6.08 1.17
CA LEU A 139 -0.52 7.31 0.84
C LEU A 139 0.36 8.55 0.99
N ARG A 140 1.00 8.70 2.18
CA ARG A 140 1.89 9.84 2.47
C ARG A 140 3.06 9.91 1.49
N ALA A 141 3.68 8.77 1.17
CA ALA A 141 4.79 8.72 0.22
C ALA A 141 4.37 9.16 -1.19
N PHE A 142 3.23 8.70 -1.71
CA PHE A 142 2.75 9.12 -3.02
C PHE A 142 2.26 10.58 -3.04
N GLU A 143 1.66 11.08 -1.97
CA GLU A 143 1.30 12.50 -1.86
C GLU A 143 2.55 13.40 -1.92
N GLU A 144 3.68 12.97 -1.33
CA GLU A 144 4.95 13.65 -1.44
C GLU A 144 5.49 13.64 -2.89
N VAL A 145 5.37 12.51 -3.61
CA VAL A 145 5.72 12.43 -5.04
C VAL A 145 4.89 13.41 -5.86
N VAL A 146 3.58 13.47 -5.65
CA VAL A 146 2.69 14.39 -6.36
C VAL A 146 3.03 15.84 -6.04
N ARG A 147 3.32 16.14 -4.78
CA ARG A 147 3.67 17.49 -4.33
C ARG A 147 4.95 18.02 -4.98
N ARG A 148 5.99 17.17 -5.09
CA ARG A 148 7.31 17.57 -5.61
C ARG A 148 7.46 17.39 -7.12
N PHE A 149 6.85 16.37 -7.68
CA PHE A 149 7.15 15.86 -9.02
C PHE A 149 5.89 15.66 -9.89
N SER A 150 4.85 16.50 -9.71
CA SER A 150 3.53 16.36 -10.36
C SER A 150 3.58 16.31 -11.89
N SER A 151 4.57 16.94 -12.52
CA SER A 151 4.71 16.97 -13.99
C SER A 151 5.40 15.73 -14.57
N THR A 152 6.05 14.92 -13.73
CA THR A 152 6.77 13.70 -14.15
C THR A 152 5.82 12.54 -14.41
N PRO A 153 6.24 11.50 -15.16
CA PRO A 153 5.47 10.26 -15.28
C PRO A 153 5.17 9.62 -13.92
N PHE A 154 6.12 9.69 -12.97
CA PHE A 154 5.97 9.18 -11.61
C PHE A 154 4.90 9.92 -10.82
N GLY A 155 4.83 11.26 -10.94
CA GLY A 155 3.79 12.05 -10.30
C GLY A 155 2.39 11.78 -10.87
N LYS A 156 2.28 11.48 -12.16
CA LYS A 156 1.00 11.10 -12.78
C LYS A 156 0.52 9.73 -12.32
N ASP A 157 1.42 8.74 -12.24
CA ASP A 157 1.07 7.40 -11.75
C ASP A 157 0.76 7.43 -10.24
N ALA A 158 1.53 8.21 -9.46
CA ALA A 158 1.28 8.38 -8.03
C ALA A 158 -0.13 8.89 -7.73
N LYS A 159 -0.72 9.77 -8.56
CA LYS A 159 -2.11 10.22 -8.41
C LYS A 159 -3.10 9.06 -8.53
N LEU A 160 -2.91 8.16 -9.49
CA LEU A 160 -3.76 6.98 -9.64
C LEU A 160 -3.63 6.04 -8.44
N LYS A 161 -2.40 5.88 -7.91
CA LYS A 161 -2.16 5.08 -6.73
C LYS A 161 -2.81 5.68 -5.47
N ILE A 162 -2.78 7.00 -5.32
CA ILE A 162 -3.48 7.71 -4.24
C ILE A 162 -4.98 7.41 -4.28
N ASP A 163 -5.60 7.46 -5.45
CA ASP A 163 -7.04 7.18 -5.58
C ASP A 163 -7.37 5.74 -5.17
N LEU A 164 -6.54 4.75 -5.60
CA LEU A 164 -6.70 3.34 -5.20
C LEU A 164 -6.51 3.13 -3.69
N ILE A 165 -5.50 3.78 -3.10
CA ILE A 165 -5.23 3.69 -1.66
C ILE A 165 -6.38 4.31 -0.86
N ARG A 166 -6.90 5.46 -1.28
CA ARG A 166 -8.04 6.12 -0.63
C ARG A 166 -9.30 5.28 -0.70
N ASP A 167 -9.55 4.62 -1.83
CA ASP A 167 -10.68 3.69 -1.95
C ASP A 167 -10.52 2.50 -1.00
N HIS A 168 -9.30 1.95 -0.86
CA HIS A 168 -8.99 0.88 0.08
C HIS A 168 -9.21 1.30 1.54
N LEU A 169 -8.74 2.50 1.94
CA LEU A 169 -8.93 3.04 3.29
C LEU A 169 -10.42 3.33 3.58
N ALA A 170 -11.14 3.85 2.60
CA ALA A 170 -12.59 4.04 2.71
C ALA A 170 -13.31 2.70 2.89
N GLY A 171 -12.89 1.67 2.15
CA GLY A 171 -13.40 0.31 2.30
C GLY A 171 -13.27 -0.20 3.74
N LYS A 172 -12.14 0.05 4.41
CA LYS A 172 -11.93 -0.30 5.82
C LYS A 172 -12.94 0.37 6.75
N GLU A 173 -13.15 1.67 6.60
CA GLU A 173 -14.14 2.39 7.40
C GLU A 173 -15.57 1.88 7.13
N MET A 174 -15.88 1.55 5.86
CA MET A 174 -17.17 0.96 5.47
C MET A 174 -17.38 -0.41 6.12
N ASP A 175 -16.38 -1.30 6.12
CA ASP A 175 -16.50 -2.63 6.72
C ASP A 175 -16.75 -2.56 8.23
N VAL A 176 -16.00 -1.70 8.92
CA VAL A 176 -16.20 -1.46 10.36
C VAL A 176 -17.58 -0.83 10.61
N GLY A 177 -18.00 0.10 9.76
CA GLY A 177 -19.31 0.74 9.83
C GLY A 177 -20.45 -0.27 9.65
N ARG A 178 -20.39 -1.13 8.65
CA ARG A 178 -21.37 -2.21 8.41
C ARG A 178 -21.41 -3.21 9.55
N TYR A 179 -20.27 -3.56 10.14
CA TYR A 179 -20.24 -4.41 11.32
C TYR A 179 -21.02 -3.79 12.49
N TYR A 180 -20.75 -2.53 12.84
CA TYR A 180 -21.49 -1.85 13.91
C TYR A 180 -22.98 -1.67 13.60
N LEU A 181 -23.32 -1.41 12.34
CA LEU A 181 -24.70 -1.33 11.89
C LEU A 181 -25.44 -2.65 12.12
N GLY A 182 -24.83 -3.77 11.77
CA GLY A 182 -25.37 -5.12 12.02
C GLY A 182 -25.55 -5.44 13.51
N GLN A 183 -24.75 -4.83 14.39
CA GLN A 183 -24.89 -4.93 15.84
C GLN A 183 -25.88 -3.90 16.42
N GLN A 184 -26.57 -3.11 15.58
CA GLN A 184 -27.46 -2.02 15.97
C GLN A 184 -26.77 -0.91 16.81
N ALA A 185 -25.44 -0.85 16.76
CA ALA A 185 -24.63 0.17 17.41
C ALA A 185 -24.56 1.44 16.51
N TYR A 186 -25.73 2.06 16.29
CA TYR A 186 -25.92 3.10 15.27
C TYR A 186 -24.99 4.30 15.41
N LEU A 187 -24.67 4.76 16.63
CA LEU A 187 -23.73 5.87 16.84
C LEU A 187 -22.29 5.49 16.44
N ALA A 188 -21.88 4.27 16.72
CA ALA A 188 -20.56 3.78 16.32
C ALA A 188 -20.49 3.62 14.80
N ALA A 189 -21.52 3.04 14.17
CA ALA A 189 -21.63 2.93 12.72
C ALA A 189 -21.61 4.31 12.04
N LEU A 190 -22.40 5.25 12.56
CA LEU A 190 -22.49 6.63 12.05
C LEU A 190 -21.12 7.32 12.01
N ASN A 191 -20.31 7.19 13.07
CA ASN A 191 -18.98 7.77 13.13
C ASN A 191 -18.05 7.18 12.02
N ARG A 192 -18.16 5.89 11.73
CA ARG A 192 -17.38 5.25 10.66
C ARG A 192 -17.78 5.74 9.29
N PHE A 193 -19.08 5.76 9.00
CA PHE A 193 -19.59 6.26 7.72
C PHE A 193 -19.29 7.76 7.54
N LYS A 194 -19.31 8.53 8.62
CA LYS A 194 -18.93 9.93 8.61
C LYS A 194 -17.47 10.14 8.22
N ASN A 195 -16.54 9.29 8.71
CA ASN A 195 -15.14 9.31 8.29
C ASN A 195 -14.99 9.14 6.78
N VAL A 196 -15.82 8.26 6.16
CA VAL A 196 -15.81 8.08 4.70
C VAL A 196 -16.29 9.33 3.98
N VAL A 197 -17.40 9.93 4.43
CA VAL A 197 -17.98 11.13 3.79
C VAL A 197 -17.08 12.36 3.96
N GLU A 198 -16.32 12.47 5.05
CA GLU A 198 -15.45 13.62 5.31
C GLU A 198 -14.05 13.44 4.70
N GLY A 199 -13.48 12.23 4.76
CA GLY A 199 -12.10 11.97 4.36
C GLY A 199 -11.94 11.40 2.93
N PHE A 200 -12.98 10.73 2.39
CA PHE A 200 -12.88 9.92 1.18
C PHE A 200 -14.01 10.20 0.17
N GLN A 201 -14.36 11.46 -0.01
CA GLN A 201 -15.50 11.89 -0.83
C GLN A 201 -15.44 11.47 -2.29
N THR A 202 -14.23 11.28 -2.83
CA THR A 202 -14.00 10.93 -4.24
C THR A 202 -14.04 9.43 -4.50
N THR A 203 -14.16 8.61 -3.46
CA THR A 203 -14.18 7.15 -3.57
C THR A 203 -15.56 6.60 -3.97
N SER A 204 -15.57 5.38 -4.46
CA SER A 204 -16.80 4.65 -4.80
C SER A 204 -17.70 4.37 -3.58
N HIS A 205 -17.15 4.47 -2.38
CA HIS A 205 -17.82 4.19 -1.11
C HIS A 205 -18.68 5.35 -0.58
N ALA A 206 -18.42 6.59 -1.00
CA ALA A 206 -19.09 7.77 -0.46
C ALA A 206 -20.63 7.74 -0.60
N PRO A 207 -21.23 7.32 -1.75
CA PRO A 207 -22.70 7.21 -1.86
C PRO A 207 -23.30 6.19 -0.91
N GLU A 208 -22.67 5.01 -0.73
CA GLU A 208 -23.12 4.01 0.24
C GLU A 208 -23.03 4.56 1.67
N ALA A 209 -21.91 5.21 2.02
CA ALA A 209 -21.72 5.78 3.34
C ALA A 209 -22.83 6.78 3.70
N LEU A 210 -23.21 7.67 2.77
CA LEU A 210 -24.32 8.60 2.95
C LEU A 210 -25.64 7.86 3.16
N HIS A 211 -25.93 6.83 2.37
CA HIS A 211 -27.13 6.00 2.56
C HIS A 211 -27.16 5.36 3.95
N ARG A 212 -26.07 4.71 4.37
CA ARG A 212 -25.95 4.08 5.69
C ARG A 212 -26.06 5.06 6.85
N MET A 213 -25.57 6.30 6.66
CA MET A 213 -25.80 7.37 7.63
C MET A 213 -27.28 7.71 7.76
N VAL A 214 -28.04 7.74 6.66
CA VAL A 214 -29.50 7.95 6.69
C VAL A 214 -30.18 6.84 7.49
N GLU A 215 -29.83 5.57 7.24
CA GLU A 215 -30.34 4.43 8.01
C GLU A 215 -30.07 4.61 9.51
N CYS A 216 -28.85 4.97 9.89
CA CYS A 216 -28.47 5.21 11.28
C CYS A 216 -29.29 6.35 11.91
N TYR A 217 -29.44 7.48 11.22
CA TYR A 217 -30.21 8.62 11.72
C TYR A 217 -31.67 8.29 11.89
N LEU A 218 -32.29 7.55 10.95
CA LEU A 218 -33.67 7.09 11.07
C LEU A 218 -33.85 6.14 12.27
N ALA A 219 -32.94 5.19 12.45
CA ALA A 219 -32.97 4.26 13.59
C ALA A 219 -32.81 4.98 14.94
N LEU A 220 -32.07 6.09 14.97
CA LEU A 220 -31.91 6.95 16.16
C LEU A 220 -33.06 7.97 16.34
N GLY A 221 -34.03 8.07 15.41
CA GLY A 221 -35.10 9.04 15.43
C GLY A 221 -34.67 10.49 15.09
N ILE A 222 -33.46 10.68 14.51
CA ILE A 222 -32.91 11.99 14.19
C ILE A 222 -33.30 12.37 12.75
N LEU A 223 -34.58 12.61 12.53
CA LEU A 223 -35.20 12.77 11.22
C LEU A 223 -34.63 13.94 10.40
N ASP A 224 -34.31 15.07 11.06
CA ASP A 224 -33.74 16.25 10.41
C ASP A 224 -32.37 15.95 9.75
N GLN A 225 -31.52 15.21 10.48
CA GLN A 225 -30.20 14.80 9.92
C GLN A 225 -30.33 13.75 8.82
N ALA A 226 -31.26 12.82 8.95
CA ALA A 226 -31.56 11.85 7.90
C ALA A 226 -31.95 12.56 6.61
N GLN A 227 -32.82 13.55 6.67
CA GLN A 227 -33.26 14.32 5.52
C GLN A 227 -32.12 15.14 4.88
N LYS A 228 -31.33 15.85 5.71
CA LYS A 228 -30.17 16.62 5.23
C LYS A 228 -29.13 15.71 4.53
N THR A 229 -28.83 14.56 5.12
CA THR A 229 -27.88 13.60 4.55
C THR A 229 -28.39 13.02 3.24
N ALA A 230 -29.68 12.70 3.14
CA ALA A 230 -30.30 12.24 1.90
C ALA A 230 -30.28 13.32 0.80
N ALA A 231 -30.48 14.58 1.18
CA ALA A 231 -30.38 15.71 0.23
C ALA A 231 -28.94 15.85 -0.31
N VAL A 232 -27.92 15.68 0.54
CA VAL A 232 -26.49 15.64 0.14
C VAL A 232 -26.24 14.50 -0.84
N LEU A 233 -26.76 13.30 -0.57
CA LEU A 233 -26.65 12.14 -1.46
C LEU A 233 -27.31 12.42 -2.82
N GLY A 234 -28.52 12.93 -2.82
CA GLY A 234 -29.25 13.24 -4.05
C GLY A 234 -28.63 14.36 -4.89
N TYR A 235 -28.01 15.35 -4.24
CA TYR A 235 -27.33 16.44 -4.91
C TYR A 235 -26.01 16.02 -5.55
N ASN A 236 -25.16 15.30 -4.78
CA ASN A 236 -23.82 14.95 -5.24
C ASN A 236 -23.79 13.68 -6.10
N TYR A 237 -24.71 12.75 -5.88
CA TYR A 237 -24.72 11.42 -6.52
C TYR A 237 -26.08 11.04 -7.10
N PRO A 238 -26.71 11.90 -7.93
CA PRO A 238 -28.09 11.72 -8.39
C PRO A 238 -28.31 10.44 -9.24
N GLY A 239 -27.23 9.89 -9.83
CA GLY A 239 -27.26 8.65 -10.61
C GLY A 239 -26.92 7.39 -9.83
N SER A 240 -26.66 7.48 -8.53
CA SER A 240 -26.33 6.33 -7.71
C SER A 240 -27.59 5.52 -7.35
N SER A 241 -27.48 4.16 -7.37
CA SER A 241 -28.54 3.29 -6.86
C SER A 241 -28.87 3.57 -5.39
N TRP A 242 -27.82 3.90 -4.59
CA TRP A 242 -27.99 4.28 -3.19
C TRP A 242 -28.91 5.49 -2.98
N TYR A 243 -28.98 6.42 -3.95
CA TYR A 243 -29.95 7.51 -3.87
C TYR A 243 -31.38 7.01 -4.04
N GLY A 244 -31.60 6.09 -4.97
CA GLY A 244 -32.92 5.46 -5.17
C GLY A 244 -33.39 4.74 -3.88
N ASP A 245 -32.52 3.92 -3.31
CA ASP A 245 -32.78 3.18 -2.06
C ASP A 245 -33.07 4.14 -0.90
N THR A 246 -32.28 5.22 -0.78
CA THR A 246 -32.50 6.26 0.25
C THR A 246 -33.84 6.98 0.10
N TYR A 247 -34.21 7.29 -1.14
CA TYR A 247 -35.48 7.94 -1.43
C TYR A 247 -36.67 7.06 -0.99
N GLU A 248 -36.67 5.78 -1.34
CA GLU A 248 -37.71 4.86 -0.94
C GLU A 248 -37.73 4.63 0.60
N LEU A 249 -36.55 4.56 1.22
CA LEU A 249 -36.43 4.43 2.69
C LEU A 249 -37.04 5.62 3.41
N ILE A 250 -36.74 6.85 3.01
CA ILE A 250 -37.33 8.07 3.60
C ILE A 250 -38.84 8.11 3.37
N ARG A 251 -39.28 7.78 2.15
CA ARG A 251 -40.68 7.76 1.77
C ARG A 251 -41.51 6.79 2.64
N SER A 252 -40.95 5.63 2.96
CA SER A 252 -41.62 4.61 3.77
C SER A 252 -41.62 4.91 5.26
N THR A 253 -40.59 5.60 5.77
CA THR A 253 -40.32 5.74 7.19
C THR A 253 -40.74 7.12 7.74
N MET A 254 -40.66 8.19 6.93
CA MET A 254 -40.92 9.56 7.38
C MET A 254 -42.35 10.00 7.12
N PRO A 255 -42.96 10.78 8.05
CA PRO A 255 -44.26 11.42 7.83
C PRO A 255 -44.28 12.31 6.58
N ASP A 256 -45.43 12.42 5.89
CA ASP A 256 -45.58 13.19 4.65
C ASP A 256 -45.10 14.65 4.76
N ALA A 257 -45.26 15.27 5.90
CA ALA A 257 -44.82 16.65 6.16
C ALA A 257 -43.30 16.86 6.10
N LEU A 258 -42.47 15.78 6.20
CA LEU A 258 -41.02 15.84 6.20
C LEU A 258 -40.41 15.27 4.92
N ARG A 259 -41.19 14.86 3.93
CA ARG A 259 -40.77 14.24 2.66
C ARG A 259 -40.35 15.27 1.61
N SER A 260 -39.41 16.15 1.90
CA SER A 260 -39.02 17.23 0.96
C SER A 260 -37.86 16.90 0.00
N SER A 261 -37.43 15.63 -0.08
CA SER A 261 -36.33 15.21 -0.98
C SER A 261 -36.80 15.14 -2.44
N PRO A 262 -36.07 15.69 -3.43
CA PRO A 262 -36.41 15.61 -4.86
C PRO A 262 -36.34 14.15 -5.35
N LYS A 263 -37.30 13.80 -6.23
CA LYS A 263 -37.40 12.46 -6.81
C LYS A 263 -36.20 12.10 -7.69
N PRO A 264 -35.62 10.88 -7.61
CA PRO A 264 -34.57 10.43 -8.51
C PRO A 264 -35.02 10.55 -9.98
N GLY A 265 -34.18 11.07 -10.84
CA GLY A 265 -34.42 11.13 -12.28
C GLY A 265 -34.96 12.42 -12.84
N SER A 266 -35.23 13.49 -12.04
CA SER A 266 -35.74 14.78 -12.55
C SER A 266 -34.67 15.83 -12.89
N GLY A 267 -33.39 15.50 -12.85
CA GLY A 267 -32.32 16.46 -13.07
C GLY A 267 -31.09 15.89 -13.78
N SER A 268 -30.74 16.53 -14.89
CA SER A 268 -29.50 16.56 -15.68
C SER A 268 -28.53 15.37 -15.58
N LYS A 269 -28.11 14.91 -16.75
CA LYS A 269 -27.02 13.94 -16.95
C LYS A 269 -25.77 14.35 -16.14
N GLY A 270 -25.55 13.71 -15.00
CA GLY A 270 -24.29 13.77 -14.26
C GLY A 270 -23.13 13.15 -15.06
N PRO A 271 -21.88 13.38 -14.67
CA PRO A 271 -20.74 12.82 -15.35
C PRO A 271 -20.82 11.29 -15.38
N LYS A 272 -20.48 10.70 -16.54
CA LYS A 272 -20.51 9.25 -16.77
C LYS A 272 -19.69 8.53 -15.70
N LYS A 273 -20.33 7.53 -15.07
CA LYS A 273 -19.75 6.54 -14.16
C LYS A 273 -18.43 5.98 -14.75
N PRO A 274 -17.34 5.89 -13.96
CA PRO A 274 -16.30 4.93 -14.28
C PRO A 274 -16.93 3.53 -14.21
N GLU A 275 -16.70 2.69 -15.22
CA GLU A 275 -17.18 1.32 -15.25
C GLU A 275 -16.71 0.57 -13.98
N GLU A 276 -17.65 -0.15 -13.36
CA GLU A 276 -17.37 -1.10 -12.27
C GLU A 276 -16.34 -2.11 -12.77
N THR A 277 -15.08 -1.90 -12.46
CA THR A 277 -14.10 -2.96 -12.48
C THR A 277 -14.32 -3.81 -11.24
N THR A 278 -15.06 -4.92 -11.44
CA THR A 278 -15.05 -6.07 -10.53
C THR A 278 -13.64 -6.30 -10.02
N GLY A 279 -13.51 -6.40 -8.69
CA GLY A 279 -12.31 -6.60 -7.90
C GLY A 279 -11.09 -7.13 -8.66
N GLY A 280 -10.38 -6.25 -9.34
CA GLY A 280 -9.11 -6.55 -9.96
C GLY A 280 -8.05 -6.62 -8.89
N ALA A 281 -7.48 -7.82 -8.72
CA ALA A 281 -6.24 -7.98 -7.99
C ALA A 281 -5.28 -6.85 -8.41
N LEU A 282 -4.66 -6.21 -7.42
CA LEU A 282 -3.63 -5.19 -7.59
C LEU A 282 -2.63 -5.64 -8.67
N THR A 283 -2.84 -5.20 -9.91
CA THR A 283 -1.98 -5.61 -11.03
C THR A 283 -0.64 -4.93 -10.87
N LYS A 284 0.40 -5.77 -10.80
CA LYS A 284 1.81 -5.34 -10.79
C LYS A 284 2.07 -4.47 -12.01
N SER A 285 2.37 -3.20 -11.79
CA SER A 285 2.78 -2.28 -12.85
C SER A 285 4.24 -2.60 -13.22
N PRO A 286 4.55 -2.99 -14.45
CA PRO A 286 5.93 -3.20 -14.87
C PRO A 286 6.55 -1.83 -15.20
N VAL A 287 7.02 -1.12 -14.20
CA VAL A 287 8.00 -0.06 -14.44
C VAL A 287 9.33 -0.76 -14.71
N SER A 288 9.54 -1.09 -15.98
CA SER A 288 10.72 -1.77 -16.46
C SER A 288 11.97 -0.93 -16.19
N ALA A 289 12.89 -1.46 -15.39
CA ALA A 289 14.26 -0.97 -15.22
C ALA A 289 15.03 -0.83 -16.55
N ARG A 290 14.47 -1.36 -17.64
CA ARG A 290 15.07 -1.37 -18.98
C ARG A 290 15.47 0.02 -19.53
N LYS A 291 14.85 1.12 -19.01
CA LYS A 291 15.23 2.49 -19.41
C LYS A 291 16.46 3.06 -18.69
N MET A 292 16.94 2.41 -17.63
CA MET A 292 18.15 2.86 -16.92
C MET A 292 19.46 2.34 -17.54
N HIS A 293 19.38 1.41 -18.49
CA HIS A 293 20.57 0.75 -19.07
C HIS A 293 21.11 1.44 -20.33
N SER A 294 20.41 2.40 -20.93
CA SER A 294 20.75 2.95 -22.25
C SER A 294 21.24 4.41 -22.23
N LYS A 295 22.04 4.79 -21.23
CA LYS A 295 22.87 6.02 -21.33
C LYS A 295 24.10 5.89 -20.46
#